data_db0869c3a5dfe9f7142690e48c9ca767
#
_entry.id   db0869c3a5dfe9f7142690e48c9ca767
#
_cell.length_a   1.000
_cell.length_b   1.000
_cell.length_c   1.000
_cell.angle_alpha   90.00
_cell.angle_beta   90.00
_cell.angle_gamma   90.00
#
_symmetry.space_group_name_H-M   'P 1'
#
loop_
_entity.id
_entity.type
_entity.pdbx_description
1 polymer ?
#
loop_
_entity_poly.entity_id
_entity_poly.type
_entity_poly.pdbx_seq_one_letter_code
_entity_poly.pdbx_strand_id
1 'polypeptide(L)'
;TLDAKAAKSEAIGGFLPSVNINANHSWNIGLNQNITTGLLEDVTTQFTNASVSVGVDLYRGGQNMLQLVRSNLALLASQYQIEDMKEDVALYVANGYLQAVFNREAVSIETAQLELTRAEYQRTKEQVQAGVLPEGDLFEMEAILASQEQQLVIAENQYTMAKLSLAQLLLVQDYENFEIAEEDFPIDGQEILVQRPKDLVAKALDYRNDIKLALTNIDIAKTDLRLAKSVSKPGLSGFYSYSSRISYADRLEPTNSFDLVEIGVVEPTGESVVRPVYNQRVVGALP
;
A
#
# COMPACT_ATOMS: atom_id res chain seq x y z
N THR A 1 -6.48 -4.76 -0.11
CA THR A 1 -7.20 -5.24 1.10
C THR A 1 -6.33 -5.36 2.34
N LEU A 2 -5.05 -5.82 2.23
CA LEU A 2 -4.17 -5.95 3.39
C LEU A 2 -3.92 -4.59 4.04
N ASP A 3 -3.60 -3.57 3.26
CA ASP A 3 -3.39 -2.18 3.75
C ASP A 3 -4.64 -1.62 4.42
N ALA A 4 -5.83 -1.87 3.86
CA ALA A 4 -7.09 -1.43 4.45
C ALA A 4 -7.39 -2.13 5.79
N LYS A 5 -7.02 -3.43 5.92
CA LYS A 5 -7.12 -4.15 7.20
C LYS A 5 -6.12 -3.62 8.23
N ALA A 6 -4.89 -3.33 7.80
CA ALA A 6 -3.86 -2.72 8.66
C ALA A 6 -4.31 -1.33 9.15
N ALA A 7 -4.84 -0.48 8.27
CA ALA A 7 -5.38 0.83 8.63
C ALA A 7 -6.56 0.74 9.62
N LYS A 8 -7.41 -0.30 9.51
CA LYS A 8 -8.45 -0.57 10.51
C LYS A 8 -7.86 -0.95 11.86
N SER A 9 -6.83 -1.80 11.88
CA SER A 9 -6.14 -2.20 13.13
C SER A 9 -5.45 -1.00 13.78
N GLU A 10 -4.84 -0.11 12.99
CA GLU A 10 -4.27 1.16 13.46
C GLU A 10 -5.34 2.06 14.09
N ALA A 11 -6.49 2.21 13.44
CA ALA A 11 -7.60 2.99 13.96
C ALA A 11 -8.15 2.44 15.30
N ILE A 12 -8.14 1.12 15.49
CA ILE A 12 -8.46 0.48 16.77
C ILE A 12 -7.34 0.77 17.79
N GLY A 13 -6.07 0.72 17.37
CA GLY A 13 -4.92 1.05 18.20
C GLY A 13 -4.97 2.48 18.78
N GLY A 14 -5.60 3.42 18.06
CA GLY A 14 -5.82 4.79 18.54
C GLY A 14 -6.70 4.93 19.78
N PHE A 15 -7.37 3.87 20.23
CA PHE A 15 -8.11 3.82 21.51
C PHE A 15 -7.27 3.25 22.66
N LEU A 16 -6.10 2.67 22.36
CA LEU A 16 -5.24 2.06 23.35
C LEU A 16 -4.25 3.06 23.93
N PRO A 17 -3.80 2.86 25.20
CA PRO A 17 -2.73 3.66 25.76
C PRO A 17 -1.42 3.48 24.98
N SER A 18 -0.71 4.57 24.75
CA SER A 18 0.66 4.55 24.23
C SER A 18 1.66 4.49 25.39
N VAL A 19 2.66 3.62 25.30
CA VAL A 19 3.73 3.50 26.28
C VAL A 19 5.05 3.84 25.59
N ASN A 20 5.75 4.83 26.15
CA ASN A 20 7.06 5.24 25.65
C ASN A 20 8.09 5.07 26.76
N ILE A 21 9.19 4.40 26.45
CA ILE A 21 10.31 4.19 27.35
C ILE A 21 11.54 4.84 26.71
N ASN A 22 12.18 5.74 27.48
CA ASN A 22 13.40 6.40 27.06
C ASN A 22 14.48 6.19 28.12
N ALA A 23 15.68 5.86 27.69
CA ALA A 23 16.86 5.81 28.51
C ALA A 23 18.01 6.51 27.79
N ASN A 24 18.68 7.41 28.48
CA ASN A 24 19.86 8.07 27.94
C ASN A 24 20.94 8.18 29.01
N HIS A 25 22.18 8.01 28.56
CA HIS A 25 23.37 8.25 29.37
C HIS A 25 24.14 9.40 28.73
N SER A 26 24.55 10.36 29.55
CA SER A 26 25.25 11.58 29.09
C SER A 26 26.49 11.87 29.90
N TRP A 27 27.53 12.32 29.22
CA TRP A 27 28.75 12.85 29.79
C TRP A 27 28.82 14.35 29.50
N ASN A 28 28.96 15.14 30.55
CA ASN A 28 29.27 16.57 30.43
C ASN A 28 30.70 16.80 30.83
N ILE A 29 31.53 17.22 29.87
CA ILE A 29 32.95 17.43 30.05
C ILE A 29 33.23 18.94 30.01
N GLY A 30 33.98 19.46 30.97
CA GLY A 30 34.34 20.85 31.05
C GLY A 30 33.81 21.54 32.31
N LEU A 31 33.65 22.86 32.24
CA LEU A 31 33.27 23.67 33.38
C LEU A 31 31.82 23.41 33.78
N ASN A 32 31.66 22.60 34.83
CA ASN A 32 30.34 22.22 35.37
C ASN A 32 30.19 22.78 36.78
N GLN A 33 28.93 23.09 37.14
CA GLN A 33 28.67 23.48 38.52
C GLN A 33 28.62 22.24 39.41
N ASN A 34 29.50 22.19 40.37
CA ASN A 34 29.47 21.15 41.40
C ASN A 34 28.22 21.33 42.26
N ILE A 35 27.38 20.31 42.24
CA ILE A 35 26.06 20.33 42.92
C ILE A 35 26.21 20.51 44.44
N THR A 36 27.33 20.07 45.01
CA THR A 36 27.55 20.10 46.44
C THR A 36 28.16 21.43 46.92
N THR A 37 29.13 21.95 46.19
CA THR A 37 29.85 23.19 46.55
C THR A 37 29.27 24.46 45.92
N GLY A 38 28.49 24.29 44.84
CA GLY A 38 27.97 25.41 44.02
C GLY A 38 29.01 26.10 43.15
N LEU A 39 30.29 25.69 43.21
CA LEU A 39 31.39 26.26 42.46
C LEU A 39 31.46 25.66 41.03
N LEU A 40 31.98 26.46 40.11
CA LEU A 40 32.30 25.99 38.77
C LEU A 40 33.65 25.29 38.78
N GLU A 41 33.64 24.02 38.43
CA GLU A 41 34.85 23.16 38.40
C GLU A 41 34.96 22.49 37.04
N ASP A 42 36.17 22.29 36.52
CA ASP A 42 36.41 21.52 35.29
C ASP A 42 36.41 20.03 35.62
N VAL A 43 35.20 19.45 35.53
CA VAL A 43 34.98 18.06 35.89
C VAL A 43 34.08 17.38 34.86
N THR A 44 34.28 16.09 34.71
CA THR A 44 33.37 15.22 33.94
C THR A 44 32.23 14.75 34.81
N THR A 45 31.03 15.17 34.49
CA THR A 45 29.83 14.67 35.18
C THR A 45 29.07 13.67 34.29
N GLN A 46 28.62 12.59 34.88
CA GLN A 46 27.89 11.52 34.21
C GLN A 46 26.48 11.42 34.78
N PHE A 47 25.52 11.26 33.90
CA PHE A 47 24.11 11.10 34.28
C PHE A 47 23.46 10.00 33.45
N THR A 48 22.71 9.12 34.10
CA THR A 48 21.78 8.22 33.45
C THR A 48 20.37 8.64 33.79
N ASN A 49 19.57 8.95 32.77
CA ASN A 49 18.15 9.22 32.91
C ASN A 49 17.36 8.08 32.30
N ALA A 50 16.37 7.59 33.01
CA ALA A 50 15.38 6.64 32.51
C ALA A 50 13.99 7.21 32.75
N SER A 51 13.13 7.15 31.75
CA SER A 51 11.74 7.62 31.89
C SER A 51 10.77 6.65 31.20
N VAL A 52 9.64 6.46 31.82
CA VAL A 52 8.48 5.75 31.27
C VAL A 52 7.32 6.70 31.25
N SER A 53 6.70 6.86 30.10
CA SER A 53 5.48 7.67 29.96
C SER A 53 4.37 6.85 29.32
N VAL A 54 3.19 6.94 29.89
CA VAL A 54 1.96 6.31 29.40
C VAL A 54 0.96 7.41 29.11
N GLY A 55 0.40 7.42 27.90
CA GLY A 55 -0.61 8.38 27.49
C GLY A 55 -1.84 7.70 26.91
N VAL A 56 -3.03 8.20 27.19
CA VAL A 56 -4.28 7.72 26.62
C VAL A 56 -5.19 8.88 26.26
N ASP A 57 -5.73 8.84 25.03
CA ASP A 57 -6.74 9.80 24.60
C ASP A 57 -8.12 9.32 25.05
N LEU A 58 -8.64 9.93 26.14
CA LEU A 58 -9.97 9.61 26.67
C LEU A 58 -11.08 10.14 25.77
N TYR A 59 -10.89 11.34 25.24
CA TYR A 59 -11.78 11.97 24.28
C TYR A 59 -11.03 12.93 23.39
N ARG A 60 -11.19 12.80 22.08
CA ARG A 60 -10.50 13.63 21.08
C ARG A 60 -11.49 14.21 20.08
N GLY A 61 -12.53 14.90 20.60
CA GLY A 61 -13.56 15.49 19.74
C GLY A 61 -14.36 14.49 18.90
N GLY A 62 -14.28 13.18 19.22
CA GLY A 62 -14.86 12.08 18.44
C GLY A 62 -13.97 11.60 17.28
N GLN A 63 -12.73 12.08 17.14
CA GLN A 63 -11.81 11.73 16.05
C GLN A 63 -11.54 10.24 15.96
N ASN A 64 -11.22 9.56 17.08
CA ASN A 64 -10.91 8.13 17.09
C ASN A 64 -12.07 7.29 16.54
N MET A 65 -13.31 7.65 16.90
CA MET A 65 -14.50 6.97 16.39
C MET A 65 -14.70 7.23 14.89
N LEU A 66 -14.52 8.46 14.44
CA LEU A 66 -14.63 8.82 13.02
C LEU A 66 -13.51 8.16 12.19
N GLN A 67 -12.30 8.06 12.74
CA GLN A 67 -11.20 7.36 12.10
C GLN A 67 -11.49 5.85 11.92
N LEU A 68 -12.11 5.24 12.94
CA LEU A 68 -12.56 3.85 12.85
C LEU A 68 -13.66 3.67 11.80
N VAL A 69 -14.65 4.58 11.73
CA VAL A 69 -15.69 4.57 10.68
C VAL A 69 -15.05 4.73 9.31
N ARG A 70 -14.13 5.68 9.15
CA ARG A 70 -13.39 5.92 7.90
C ARG A 70 -12.63 4.67 7.44
N SER A 71 -11.91 4.01 8.34
CA SER A 71 -11.14 2.81 8.01
C SER A 71 -12.03 1.61 7.66
N ASN A 72 -13.22 1.49 8.29
CA ASN A 72 -14.21 0.48 7.90
C ASN A 72 -14.78 0.74 6.50
N LEU A 73 -15.08 2.01 6.16
CA LEU A 73 -15.52 2.39 4.81
C LEU A 73 -14.42 2.16 3.77
N ALA A 74 -13.15 2.47 4.10
CA ALA A 74 -12.01 2.21 3.23
C ALA A 74 -11.81 0.70 2.98
N LEU A 75 -12.03 -0.14 4.00
CA LEU A 75 -12.00 -1.59 3.83
C LEU A 75 -13.14 -2.06 2.91
N LEU A 76 -14.35 -1.54 3.08
CA LEU A 76 -15.50 -1.86 2.23
C LEU A 76 -15.25 -1.41 0.78
N ALA A 77 -14.74 -0.19 0.57
CA ALA A 77 -14.36 0.32 -0.75
C ALA A 77 -13.33 -0.59 -1.44
N SER A 78 -12.33 -1.04 -0.69
CA SER A 78 -11.31 -1.97 -1.22
C SER A 78 -11.89 -3.37 -1.57
N GLN A 79 -12.96 -3.81 -0.91
CA GLN A 79 -13.67 -5.03 -1.27
C GLN A 79 -14.45 -4.84 -2.58
N TYR A 80 -15.19 -3.76 -2.74
CA TYR A 80 -15.88 -3.45 -3.99
C TYR A 80 -14.91 -3.29 -5.16
N GLN A 81 -13.76 -2.68 -4.94
CA GLN A 81 -12.72 -2.54 -5.96
C GLN A 81 -12.18 -3.91 -6.44
N ILE A 82 -12.06 -4.88 -5.54
CA ILE A 82 -11.64 -6.24 -5.93
C ILE A 82 -12.72 -6.94 -6.75
N GLU A 83 -13.98 -6.82 -6.34
CA GLU A 83 -15.08 -7.44 -7.10
C GLU A 83 -15.23 -6.78 -8.48
N ASP A 84 -15.13 -5.48 -8.59
CA ASP A 84 -15.10 -4.72 -9.84
C ASP A 84 -13.95 -5.19 -10.76
N MET A 85 -12.74 -5.30 -10.21
CA MET A 85 -11.60 -5.81 -10.97
C MET A 85 -11.78 -7.26 -11.44
N LYS A 86 -12.44 -8.11 -10.66
CA LYS A 86 -12.78 -9.48 -11.09
C LYS A 86 -13.76 -9.48 -12.27
N GLU A 87 -14.76 -8.59 -12.24
CA GLU A 87 -15.72 -8.42 -13.34
C GLU A 87 -15.02 -7.93 -14.61
N ASP A 88 -14.10 -6.95 -14.48
CA ASP A 88 -13.29 -6.46 -15.59
C ASP A 88 -12.41 -7.55 -16.20
N VAL A 89 -11.70 -8.31 -15.35
CA VAL A 89 -10.87 -9.44 -15.83
C VAL A 89 -11.71 -10.48 -16.55
N ALA A 90 -12.89 -10.83 -16.00
CA ALA A 90 -13.80 -11.78 -16.64
C ALA A 90 -14.25 -11.26 -18.02
N LEU A 91 -14.55 -9.97 -18.15
CA LEU A 91 -14.91 -9.34 -19.42
C LEU A 91 -13.76 -9.35 -20.42
N TYR A 92 -12.53 -9.05 -19.98
CA TYR A 92 -11.35 -9.10 -20.84
C TYR A 92 -11.06 -10.52 -21.33
N VAL A 93 -11.19 -11.53 -20.45
CA VAL A 93 -11.03 -12.94 -20.82
C VAL A 93 -12.12 -13.35 -21.85
N ALA A 94 -13.37 -12.99 -21.62
CA ALA A 94 -14.45 -13.29 -22.55
C ALA A 94 -14.22 -12.65 -23.93
N ASN A 95 -13.83 -11.38 -23.97
CA ASN A 95 -13.52 -10.69 -25.22
C ASN A 95 -12.29 -11.30 -25.93
N GLY A 96 -11.23 -11.63 -25.19
CA GLY A 96 -10.04 -12.30 -25.74
C GLY A 96 -10.35 -13.67 -26.30
N TYR A 97 -11.22 -14.44 -25.62
CA TYR A 97 -11.69 -15.74 -26.10
C TYR A 97 -12.51 -15.61 -27.40
N LEU A 98 -13.49 -14.71 -27.41
CA LEU A 98 -14.31 -14.46 -28.61
C LEU A 98 -13.47 -14.00 -29.81
N GLN A 99 -12.47 -13.14 -29.56
CA GLN A 99 -11.54 -12.71 -30.62
C GLN A 99 -10.73 -13.88 -31.17
N ALA A 100 -10.27 -14.78 -30.33
CA ALA A 100 -9.52 -15.96 -30.75
C ALA A 100 -10.38 -16.96 -31.52
N VAL A 101 -11.62 -17.19 -31.07
CA VAL A 101 -12.61 -18.00 -31.82
C VAL A 101 -12.93 -17.38 -33.18
N PHE A 102 -13.16 -16.07 -33.24
CA PHE A 102 -13.41 -15.38 -34.49
C PHE A 102 -12.26 -15.50 -35.48
N ASN A 103 -11.01 -15.33 -35.02
CA ASN A 103 -9.84 -15.49 -35.88
C ASN A 103 -9.62 -16.95 -36.33
N ARG A 104 -9.97 -17.94 -35.50
CA ARG A 104 -9.96 -19.35 -35.88
C ARG A 104 -10.93 -19.64 -37.02
N GLU A 105 -12.17 -19.11 -36.94
CA GLU A 105 -13.15 -19.25 -38.00
C GLU A 105 -12.70 -18.54 -39.28
N ALA A 106 -12.02 -17.39 -39.16
CA ALA A 106 -11.43 -16.71 -40.32
C ALA A 106 -10.39 -17.58 -41.04
N VAL A 107 -9.51 -18.30 -40.27
CA VAL A 107 -8.57 -19.27 -40.88
C VAL A 107 -9.31 -20.38 -41.64
N SER A 108 -10.39 -20.92 -41.08
CA SER A 108 -11.20 -21.94 -41.74
C SER A 108 -11.81 -21.43 -43.05
N ILE A 109 -12.33 -20.19 -43.06
CA ILE A 109 -12.88 -19.54 -44.27
C ILE A 109 -11.81 -19.34 -45.32
N GLU A 110 -10.64 -18.78 -44.94
CA GLU A 110 -9.54 -18.54 -45.90
C GLU A 110 -8.96 -19.87 -46.45
N THR A 111 -8.93 -20.91 -45.62
CA THR A 111 -8.52 -22.25 -46.08
C THR A 111 -9.47 -22.80 -47.15
N ALA A 112 -10.79 -22.72 -46.91
CA ALA A 112 -11.78 -23.13 -47.89
C ALA A 112 -11.73 -22.30 -49.18
N GLN A 113 -11.50 -20.98 -49.07
CA GLN A 113 -11.36 -20.08 -50.22
C GLN A 113 -10.09 -20.43 -51.01
N LEU A 114 -8.97 -20.75 -50.36
CA LEU A 114 -7.74 -21.18 -51.01
C LEU A 114 -7.93 -22.48 -51.77
N GLU A 115 -8.66 -23.47 -51.24
CA GLU A 115 -9.01 -24.72 -51.93
C GLU A 115 -9.81 -24.45 -53.21
N LEU A 116 -10.81 -23.58 -53.17
CA LEU A 116 -11.57 -23.15 -54.35
C LEU A 116 -10.68 -22.47 -55.39
N THR A 117 -9.84 -21.53 -54.97
CA THR A 117 -8.92 -20.82 -55.87
C THR A 117 -7.91 -21.78 -56.50
N ARG A 118 -7.43 -22.77 -55.78
CA ARG A 118 -6.56 -23.83 -56.33
C ARG A 118 -7.23 -24.68 -57.39
N ALA A 119 -8.51 -25.03 -57.17
CA ALA A 119 -9.31 -25.76 -58.13
C ALA A 119 -9.56 -24.94 -59.41
N GLU A 120 -9.82 -23.64 -59.24
CA GLU A 120 -10.00 -22.71 -60.40
C GLU A 120 -8.67 -22.54 -61.20
N TYR A 121 -7.54 -22.37 -60.49
CA TYR A 121 -6.22 -22.30 -61.14
C TYR A 121 -5.96 -23.55 -61.93
N GLN A 122 -6.18 -24.75 -61.36
CA GLN A 122 -5.96 -26.00 -62.04
C GLN A 122 -6.87 -26.12 -63.31
N ARG A 123 -8.11 -25.73 -63.20
CA ARG A 123 -9.05 -25.70 -64.35
C ARG A 123 -8.60 -24.75 -65.44
N THR A 124 -8.19 -23.54 -65.11
CA THR A 124 -7.66 -22.54 -66.04
C THR A 124 -6.40 -23.07 -66.74
N LYS A 125 -5.48 -23.70 -65.99
CA LYS A 125 -4.28 -24.33 -66.53
C LYS A 125 -4.57 -25.38 -67.55
N GLU A 126 -5.56 -26.27 -67.31
CA GLU A 126 -5.99 -27.28 -68.27
C GLU A 126 -6.58 -26.67 -69.52
N GLN A 127 -7.37 -25.59 -69.41
CA GLN A 127 -7.99 -24.87 -70.54
C GLN A 127 -6.93 -24.14 -71.39
N VAL A 128 -5.91 -23.55 -70.76
CA VAL A 128 -4.78 -22.92 -71.49
C VAL A 128 -3.97 -23.99 -72.22
N GLN A 129 -3.66 -25.13 -71.60
CA GLN A 129 -2.98 -26.26 -72.22
C GLN A 129 -3.77 -26.84 -73.42
N ALA A 130 -5.09 -26.84 -73.36
CA ALA A 130 -5.96 -27.24 -74.44
C ALA A 130 -6.12 -26.18 -75.56
N GLY A 131 -5.52 -24.99 -75.37
CA GLY A 131 -5.62 -23.90 -76.33
C GLY A 131 -6.98 -23.13 -76.32
N VAL A 132 -7.78 -23.34 -75.29
CA VAL A 132 -9.11 -22.70 -75.14
C VAL A 132 -9.00 -21.30 -74.54
N LEU A 133 -8.02 -21.07 -73.66
CA LEU A 133 -7.76 -19.78 -73.02
C LEU A 133 -6.35 -19.27 -73.37
N PRO A 134 -6.12 -17.95 -73.37
CA PRO A 134 -4.79 -17.35 -73.53
C PRO A 134 -3.91 -17.57 -72.32
N GLU A 135 -2.59 -17.59 -72.45
CA GLU A 135 -1.62 -17.73 -71.35
C GLU A 135 -1.73 -16.60 -70.32
N GLY A 136 -2.19 -15.42 -70.72
CA GLY A 136 -2.43 -14.27 -69.81
C GLY A 136 -3.36 -14.60 -68.67
N ASP A 137 -4.42 -15.37 -68.92
CA ASP A 137 -5.40 -15.77 -67.92
C ASP A 137 -4.78 -16.71 -66.83
N LEU A 138 -3.79 -17.52 -67.23
CA LEU A 138 -3.05 -18.34 -66.27
C LEU A 138 -2.21 -17.51 -65.35
N PHE A 139 -1.50 -16.48 -65.85
CA PHE A 139 -0.72 -15.57 -65.00
C PHE A 139 -1.61 -14.77 -64.05
N GLU A 140 -2.81 -14.32 -64.49
CA GLU A 140 -3.77 -13.68 -63.62
C GLU A 140 -4.22 -14.62 -62.48
N MET A 141 -4.57 -15.86 -62.79
CA MET A 141 -4.98 -16.84 -61.78
C MET A 141 -3.84 -17.20 -60.83
N GLU A 142 -2.58 -17.22 -61.31
CA GLU A 142 -1.40 -17.43 -60.45
C GLU A 142 -1.22 -16.28 -59.46
N ALA A 143 -1.41 -15.04 -59.86
CA ALA A 143 -1.37 -13.87 -59.00
C ALA A 143 -2.52 -13.89 -57.96
N ILE A 144 -3.73 -14.30 -58.34
CA ILE A 144 -4.87 -14.49 -57.44
C ILE A 144 -4.57 -15.58 -56.41
N LEU A 145 -4.02 -16.72 -56.85
CA LEU A 145 -3.65 -17.82 -55.95
C LEU A 145 -2.60 -17.39 -54.91
N ALA A 146 -1.54 -16.69 -55.36
CA ALA A 146 -0.51 -16.16 -54.49
C ALA A 146 -1.07 -15.15 -53.44
N SER A 147 -2.02 -14.31 -53.92
CA SER A 147 -2.74 -13.37 -52.99
C SER A 147 -3.55 -14.13 -51.95
N GLN A 148 -4.24 -15.20 -52.34
CA GLN A 148 -5.07 -15.98 -51.44
C GLN A 148 -4.20 -16.75 -50.42
N GLU A 149 -3.04 -17.30 -50.84
CA GLU A 149 -2.07 -17.90 -49.93
C GLU A 149 -1.53 -16.88 -48.90
N GLN A 150 -1.31 -15.62 -49.32
CA GLN A 150 -0.93 -14.55 -48.41
C GLN A 150 -2.04 -14.26 -47.39
N GLN A 151 -3.31 -14.22 -47.82
CA GLN A 151 -4.44 -13.99 -46.90
C GLN A 151 -4.56 -15.07 -45.83
N LEU A 152 -4.39 -16.34 -46.19
CA LEU A 152 -4.35 -17.44 -45.26
C LEU A 152 -3.25 -17.26 -44.20
N VAL A 153 -2.01 -16.93 -44.61
CA VAL A 153 -0.88 -16.70 -43.71
C VAL A 153 -1.18 -15.54 -42.77
N ILE A 154 -1.83 -14.48 -43.25
CA ILE A 154 -2.26 -13.33 -42.39
C ILE A 154 -3.28 -13.81 -41.34
N ALA A 155 -4.30 -14.58 -41.76
CA ALA A 155 -5.32 -15.11 -40.85
C ALA A 155 -4.72 -16.04 -39.79
N GLU A 156 -3.82 -16.95 -40.17
CA GLU A 156 -3.10 -17.85 -39.25
C GLU A 156 -2.27 -17.05 -38.21
N ASN A 157 -1.57 -16.01 -38.67
CA ASN A 157 -0.83 -15.12 -37.74
C ASN A 157 -1.76 -14.38 -36.78
N GLN A 158 -2.88 -13.86 -37.25
CA GLN A 158 -3.88 -13.19 -36.43
C GLN A 158 -4.47 -14.13 -35.37
N TYR A 159 -4.77 -15.37 -35.74
CA TYR A 159 -5.23 -16.40 -34.80
C TYR A 159 -4.17 -16.72 -33.75
N THR A 160 -2.92 -16.92 -34.18
CA THR A 160 -1.80 -17.18 -33.28
C THR A 160 -1.60 -16.04 -32.27
N MET A 161 -1.65 -14.79 -32.74
CA MET A 161 -1.52 -13.61 -31.87
C MET A 161 -2.68 -13.49 -30.88
N ALA A 162 -3.92 -13.76 -31.31
CA ALA A 162 -5.08 -13.74 -30.43
C ALA A 162 -5.00 -14.85 -29.37
N LYS A 163 -4.57 -16.06 -29.75
CA LYS A 163 -4.35 -17.18 -28.84
C LYS A 163 -3.28 -16.86 -27.79
N LEU A 164 -2.15 -16.29 -28.21
CA LEU A 164 -1.08 -15.86 -27.30
C LEU A 164 -1.54 -14.76 -26.34
N SER A 165 -2.29 -13.79 -26.84
CA SER A 165 -2.85 -12.71 -26.01
C SER A 165 -3.80 -13.25 -24.95
N LEU A 166 -4.63 -14.22 -25.29
CA LEU A 166 -5.52 -14.90 -24.34
C LEU A 166 -4.73 -15.71 -23.31
N ALA A 167 -3.72 -16.48 -23.73
CA ALA A 167 -2.84 -17.24 -22.84
C ALA A 167 -2.10 -16.32 -21.85
N GLN A 168 -1.63 -15.17 -22.31
CA GLN A 168 -1.02 -14.14 -21.46
C GLN A 168 -2.01 -13.58 -20.43
N LEU A 169 -3.24 -13.29 -20.86
CA LEU A 169 -4.27 -12.78 -19.95
C LEU A 169 -4.66 -13.80 -18.86
N LEU A 170 -4.65 -15.08 -19.22
CA LEU A 170 -4.88 -16.22 -18.31
C LEU A 170 -3.65 -16.63 -17.50
N LEU A 171 -2.48 -15.99 -17.74
CA LEU A 171 -1.19 -16.32 -17.11
C LEU A 171 -0.79 -17.79 -17.29
N VAL A 172 -1.15 -18.39 -18.44
CA VAL A 172 -0.78 -19.77 -18.77
C VAL A 172 0.73 -19.82 -19.02
N GLN A 173 1.44 -20.69 -18.29
CA GLN A 173 2.90 -20.84 -18.43
C GLN A 173 3.29 -21.63 -19.68
N ASP A 174 2.52 -22.65 -20.02
CA ASP A 174 2.70 -23.49 -21.23
C ASP A 174 1.81 -22.93 -22.36
N TYR A 175 2.26 -21.81 -22.96
CA TYR A 175 1.53 -21.17 -24.05
C TYR A 175 1.70 -21.91 -25.41
N GLU A 176 2.72 -22.76 -25.56
CA GLU A 176 2.98 -23.51 -26.80
C GLU A 176 1.92 -24.59 -27.03
N ASN A 177 1.51 -25.27 -25.95
CA ASN A 177 0.49 -26.32 -25.99
C ASN A 177 -0.92 -25.80 -25.60
N PHE A 178 -1.07 -24.46 -25.50
CA PHE A 178 -2.36 -23.88 -25.17
C PHE A 178 -3.32 -23.96 -26.35
N GLU A 179 -4.44 -24.65 -26.14
CA GLU A 179 -5.52 -24.77 -27.13
C GLU A 179 -6.83 -24.24 -26.58
N ILE A 180 -7.66 -23.71 -27.47
CA ILE A 180 -8.95 -23.16 -27.15
C ILE A 180 -10.00 -24.23 -27.38
N ALA A 181 -10.77 -24.57 -26.32
CA ALA A 181 -11.85 -25.53 -26.45
C ALA A 181 -12.94 -25.04 -27.42
N GLU A 182 -13.47 -25.95 -28.20
CA GLU A 182 -14.66 -25.72 -28.99
C GLU A 182 -15.88 -25.92 -28.10
N GLU A 183 -16.53 -24.84 -27.73
CA GLU A 183 -17.85 -24.91 -27.08
C GLU A 183 -18.86 -24.13 -27.91
N ASP A 184 -19.98 -24.76 -28.16
CA ASP A 184 -21.15 -24.11 -28.73
C ASP A 184 -21.86 -23.37 -27.59
N PHE A 185 -21.72 -22.03 -27.56
CA PHE A 185 -22.42 -21.22 -26.58
C PHE A 185 -23.84 -20.95 -27.06
N PRO A 186 -24.86 -21.53 -26.42
CA PRO A 186 -26.21 -21.11 -26.66
C PRO A 186 -26.36 -19.64 -26.28
N ILE A 187 -26.82 -18.81 -27.20
CA ILE A 187 -27.11 -17.40 -26.92
C ILE A 187 -28.38 -17.31 -26.05
N ASP A 188 -28.20 -17.61 -24.77
CA ASP A 188 -29.32 -17.63 -23.78
C ASP A 188 -29.60 -16.19 -23.24
N GLY A 189 -29.19 -15.16 -23.91
CA GLY A 189 -29.35 -13.77 -23.45
C GLY A 189 -30.42 -12.94 -24.14
N GLN A 190 -31.30 -13.55 -24.95
CA GLN A 190 -32.31 -12.79 -25.69
C GLN A 190 -33.30 -12.05 -24.76
N GLU A 191 -33.53 -12.54 -23.53
CA GLU A 191 -34.37 -11.84 -22.54
C GLU A 191 -33.80 -10.48 -22.12
N ILE A 192 -32.48 -10.32 -22.12
CA ILE A 192 -31.84 -9.04 -21.78
C ILE A 192 -32.04 -8.01 -22.90
N LEU A 193 -32.00 -8.44 -24.15
CA LEU A 193 -32.20 -7.58 -25.33
C LEU A 193 -33.64 -7.05 -25.45
N VAL A 194 -34.62 -7.73 -24.84
CA VAL A 194 -36.03 -7.34 -24.86
C VAL A 194 -36.38 -6.38 -23.70
N GLN A 195 -35.52 -6.26 -22.66
CA GLN A 195 -35.77 -5.35 -21.55
C GLN A 195 -35.60 -3.88 -21.95
N ARG A 196 -36.45 -3.00 -21.39
CA ARG A 196 -36.35 -1.58 -21.63
C ARG A 196 -35.02 -1.05 -21.06
N PRO A 197 -34.29 -0.18 -21.77
CA PRO A 197 -33.01 0.36 -21.30
C PRO A 197 -33.09 0.98 -19.91
N LYS A 198 -34.22 1.61 -19.56
CA LYS A 198 -34.43 2.23 -18.25
C LYS A 198 -34.44 1.21 -17.10
N ASP A 199 -35.01 0.01 -17.32
CA ASP A 199 -35.06 -1.04 -16.33
C ASP A 199 -33.69 -1.71 -16.16
N LEU A 200 -32.92 -1.81 -17.24
CA LEU A 200 -31.51 -2.26 -17.22
C LEU A 200 -30.63 -1.31 -16.43
N VAL A 201 -30.78 0.00 -16.66
CA VAL A 201 -30.03 1.02 -15.89
C VAL A 201 -30.36 0.95 -14.40
N ALA A 202 -31.64 0.81 -14.04
CA ALA A 202 -32.05 0.68 -12.63
C ALA A 202 -31.43 -0.56 -11.96
N LYS A 203 -31.41 -1.70 -12.64
CA LYS A 203 -30.73 -2.91 -12.15
C LYS A 203 -29.22 -2.71 -12.05
N ALA A 204 -28.60 -2.09 -13.03
CA ALA A 204 -27.17 -1.83 -13.05
C ALA A 204 -26.74 -0.95 -11.85
N LEU A 205 -27.51 0.08 -11.50
CA LEU A 205 -27.23 0.94 -10.35
C LEU A 205 -27.21 0.18 -9.02
N ASP A 206 -28.01 -0.86 -8.86
CA ASP A 206 -28.04 -1.68 -7.64
C ASP A 206 -26.95 -2.76 -7.62
N TYR A 207 -26.61 -3.29 -8.79
CA TYR A 207 -25.74 -4.47 -8.87
C TYR A 207 -24.27 -4.12 -9.03
N ARG A 208 -23.92 -3.11 -9.82
CA ARG A 208 -22.55 -2.78 -10.22
C ARG A 208 -21.67 -2.39 -9.03
N ASN A 209 -20.49 -3.00 -8.95
CA ASN A 209 -19.54 -2.78 -7.87
C ASN A 209 -18.79 -1.43 -8.00
N ASP A 210 -18.57 -0.91 -9.20
CA ASP A 210 -17.99 0.44 -9.43
C ASP A 210 -18.90 1.54 -8.86
N ILE A 211 -20.22 1.41 -8.99
CA ILE A 211 -21.21 2.35 -8.42
C ILE A 211 -21.19 2.29 -6.88
N LYS A 212 -21.18 1.08 -6.30
CA LYS A 212 -21.05 0.88 -4.85
C LYS A 212 -19.74 1.45 -4.31
N LEU A 213 -18.64 1.27 -5.04
CA LEU A 213 -17.35 1.88 -4.75
C LEU A 213 -17.43 3.41 -4.74
N ALA A 214 -18.03 4.00 -5.78
CA ALA A 214 -18.19 5.46 -5.89
C ALA A 214 -19.03 6.03 -4.74
N LEU A 215 -20.14 5.37 -4.37
CA LEU A 215 -20.97 5.77 -3.24
C LEU A 215 -20.22 5.67 -1.90
N THR A 216 -19.46 4.58 -1.71
CA THR A 216 -18.62 4.41 -0.52
C THR A 216 -17.54 5.49 -0.42
N ASN A 217 -16.94 5.89 -1.53
CA ASN A 217 -15.98 7.00 -1.58
C ASN A 217 -16.62 8.34 -1.21
N ILE A 218 -17.87 8.58 -1.59
CA ILE A 218 -18.62 9.74 -1.12
C ILE A 218 -18.82 9.72 0.40
N ASP A 219 -19.11 8.56 0.98
CA ASP A 219 -19.29 8.45 2.44
C ASP A 219 -17.96 8.57 3.19
N ILE A 220 -16.84 8.12 2.59
CA ILE A 220 -15.48 8.42 3.09
C ILE A 220 -15.26 9.93 3.11
N ALA A 221 -15.54 10.63 2.01
CA ALA A 221 -15.36 12.08 1.92
C ALA A 221 -16.23 12.84 2.93
N LYS A 222 -17.49 12.42 3.15
CA LYS A 222 -18.35 12.97 4.20
C LYS A 222 -17.78 12.73 5.60
N THR A 223 -17.16 11.56 5.82
CA THR A 223 -16.52 11.23 7.09
C THR A 223 -15.26 12.06 7.30
N ASP A 224 -14.46 12.29 6.26
CA ASP A 224 -13.29 13.18 6.27
C ASP A 224 -13.69 14.63 6.61
N LEU A 225 -14.81 15.12 6.05
CA LEU A 225 -15.35 16.42 6.44
C LEU A 225 -15.74 16.48 7.93
N ARG A 226 -16.36 15.42 8.47
CA ARG A 226 -16.68 15.35 9.91
C ARG A 226 -15.41 15.30 10.75
N LEU A 227 -14.39 14.58 10.28
CA LEU A 227 -13.09 14.46 10.92
C LEU A 227 -12.39 15.82 11.00
N ALA A 228 -12.36 16.56 9.89
CA ALA A 228 -11.84 17.92 9.86
C ALA A 228 -12.56 18.85 10.83
N LYS A 229 -13.90 18.79 10.89
CA LYS A 229 -14.70 19.57 11.84
C LYS A 229 -14.47 19.14 13.30
N SER A 230 -14.06 17.90 13.56
CA SER A 230 -13.82 17.41 14.92
C SER A 230 -12.55 17.96 15.56
N VAL A 231 -11.59 18.44 14.75
CA VAL A 231 -10.34 19.07 15.23
C VAL A 231 -10.60 20.33 16.08
N SER A 232 -11.69 21.06 15.80
CA SER A 232 -12.09 22.25 16.57
C SER A 232 -12.76 21.94 17.92
N LYS A 233 -13.02 20.66 18.22
CA LYS A 233 -13.64 20.24 19.47
C LYS A 233 -12.58 20.02 20.56
N PRO A 234 -12.94 20.20 21.85
CA PRO A 234 -12.02 19.97 22.95
C PRO A 234 -11.58 18.48 22.98
N GLY A 235 -10.34 18.26 23.43
CA GLY A 235 -9.81 16.93 23.72
C GLY A 235 -9.58 16.75 25.22
N LEU A 236 -9.67 15.50 25.69
CA LEU A 236 -9.32 15.09 27.04
C LEU A 236 -8.35 13.91 26.93
N SER A 237 -7.14 14.08 27.45
CA SER A 237 -6.13 13.02 27.52
C SER A 237 -5.66 12.79 28.95
N GLY A 238 -5.39 11.55 29.30
CA GLY A 238 -4.75 11.15 30.54
C GLY A 238 -3.29 10.81 30.28
N PHE A 239 -2.39 11.20 31.16
CA PHE A 239 -1.00 10.80 31.07
C PHE A 239 -0.43 10.47 32.45
N TYR A 240 0.50 9.55 32.47
CA TYR A 240 1.33 9.24 33.63
C TYR A 240 2.78 9.18 33.17
N SER A 241 3.68 9.81 33.93
CA SER A 241 5.10 9.77 33.66
C SER A 241 5.88 9.47 34.93
N TYR A 242 6.82 8.57 34.82
CA TYR A 242 7.81 8.28 35.87
C TYR A 242 9.20 8.48 35.27
N SER A 243 10.06 9.24 35.99
CA SER A 243 11.44 9.44 35.58
C SER A 243 12.37 9.22 36.75
N SER A 244 13.51 8.63 36.47
CA SER A 244 14.60 8.43 37.44
C SER A 244 15.89 8.96 36.83
N ARG A 245 16.70 9.63 37.66
CA ARG A 245 18.01 10.13 37.27
C ARG A 245 19.05 9.63 38.25
N ILE A 246 20.10 9.01 37.75
CA ILE A 246 21.27 8.61 38.50
C ILE A 246 22.41 9.53 38.12
N SER A 247 23.03 10.17 39.10
CA SER A 247 24.25 10.97 38.96
C SER A 247 25.43 10.16 39.50
N TYR A 248 26.50 10.10 38.72
CA TYR A 248 27.74 9.41 39.10
C TYR A 248 28.78 10.39 39.70
N ALA A 249 28.34 11.54 40.15
CA ALA A 249 29.19 12.51 40.83
C ALA A 249 29.48 12.04 42.25
N ASP A 250 30.71 12.27 42.71
CA ASP A 250 31.12 12.03 44.09
C ASP A 250 30.25 12.82 45.06
N ARG A 251 29.84 12.18 46.14
CA ARG A 251 28.99 12.75 47.16
C ARG A 251 29.81 13.07 48.40
N LEU A 252 29.73 14.30 48.88
CA LEU A 252 30.35 14.71 50.11
C LEU A 252 29.37 14.47 51.25
N GLU A 253 29.74 13.64 52.22
CA GLU A 253 28.98 13.42 53.43
C GLU A 253 29.66 14.10 54.62
N PRO A 254 28.95 14.85 55.48
CA PRO A 254 29.52 15.41 56.66
C PRO A 254 29.97 14.29 57.64
N THR A 255 31.18 14.39 58.13
CA THR A 255 31.68 13.56 59.20
C THR A 255 31.27 14.14 60.53
N ASN A 256 31.24 13.32 61.58
CA ASN A 256 30.97 13.83 62.95
C ASN A 256 32.14 14.58 63.55
N SER A 257 33.22 14.77 62.82
CA SER A 257 34.39 15.55 63.18
C SER A 257 34.29 16.97 62.60
N PHE A 258 34.71 17.95 63.36
CA PHE A 258 34.78 19.34 62.92
C PHE A 258 36.11 19.96 63.34
N ASP A 259 36.62 20.87 62.56
CA ASP A 259 37.77 21.72 62.90
C ASP A 259 37.26 23.09 63.31
N LEU A 260 37.91 23.71 64.27
CA LEU A 260 37.65 25.08 64.68
C LEU A 260 38.48 26.00 63.80
N VAL A 261 37.81 26.73 62.96
CA VAL A 261 38.48 27.71 62.06
C VAL A 261 38.30 29.12 62.63
N GLU A 262 39.42 29.80 62.83
CA GLU A 262 39.42 31.17 63.27
C GLU A 262 38.79 32.09 62.21
N ILE A 263 37.80 32.87 62.58
CA ILE A 263 37.08 33.77 61.67
C ILE A 263 37.33 35.24 62.01
N GLY A 264 37.99 35.51 63.11
CA GLY A 264 38.34 36.85 63.56
C GLY A 264 38.90 36.91 64.96
N VAL A 265 39.32 38.08 65.39
CA VAL A 265 39.84 38.35 66.75
C VAL A 265 38.97 39.45 67.36
N VAL A 266 38.60 39.29 68.62
CA VAL A 266 37.83 40.31 69.34
C VAL A 266 38.81 41.37 69.86
N GLU A 267 38.66 42.58 69.38
CA GLU A 267 39.36 43.74 69.98
C GLU A 267 38.50 44.29 71.15
N PRO A 268 39.08 44.56 72.36
CA PRO A 268 40.54 44.71 72.68
C PRO A 268 41.14 43.46 73.38
N THR A 269 40.43 42.39 73.52
CA THR A 269 40.87 41.24 74.36
C THR A 269 41.87 40.31 73.63
N GLY A 270 41.96 40.39 72.29
CA GLY A 270 42.81 39.50 71.51
C GLY A 270 42.34 38.04 71.44
N GLU A 271 41.11 37.75 71.89
CA GLU A 271 40.55 36.39 71.82
C GLU A 271 40.09 36.06 70.42
N SER A 272 40.46 34.86 69.94
CA SER A 272 40.07 34.32 68.63
C SER A 272 38.60 33.93 68.63
N VAL A 273 37.84 34.41 67.66
CA VAL A 273 36.49 33.93 67.36
C VAL A 273 36.63 32.75 66.40
N VAL A 274 36.19 31.61 66.86
CA VAL A 274 36.30 30.36 66.07
C VAL A 274 34.93 29.87 65.67
N ARG A 275 34.80 29.29 64.49
CA ARG A 275 33.58 28.64 64.00
C ARG A 275 33.88 27.17 63.73
N PRO A 276 32.98 26.21 64.10
CA PRO A 276 33.14 24.83 63.73
C PRO A 276 32.86 24.68 62.24
N VAL A 277 33.80 24.07 61.53
CA VAL A 277 33.64 23.66 60.13
C VAL A 277 33.67 22.12 60.14
N TYR A 278 32.52 21.52 59.80
CA TYR A 278 32.40 20.06 59.77
C TYR A 278 33.25 19.51 58.64
N ASN A 279 34.06 18.52 58.95
CA ASN A 279 34.84 17.80 57.95
C ASN A 279 33.90 16.97 57.06
N GLN A 280 34.21 16.91 55.80
CA GLN A 280 33.45 16.16 54.80
C GLN A 280 34.26 14.98 54.29
N ARG A 281 33.59 13.87 54.10
CA ARG A 281 34.18 12.65 53.51
C ARG A 281 33.62 12.48 52.11
N VAL A 282 34.49 12.24 51.15
CA VAL A 282 34.06 11.82 49.81
C VAL A 282 33.55 10.38 49.90
N VAL A 283 32.29 10.18 49.56
CA VAL A 283 31.72 8.86 49.35
C VAL A 283 31.57 8.70 47.84
N GLY A 284 32.27 7.70 47.31
CA GLY A 284 32.25 7.45 45.88
C GLY A 284 30.85 7.29 45.31
N ALA A 285 30.66 7.60 44.02
CA ALA A 285 29.42 7.37 43.30
C ALA A 285 28.97 5.92 43.46
N LEU A 286 27.66 5.73 43.62
CA LEU A 286 27.06 4.39 43.61
C LEU A 286 27.44 3.66 42.31
N PRO A 287 27.85 2.40 42.35
CA PRO A 287 28.26 1.62 41.21
C PRO A 287 27.16 1.46 40.17
#